data_98cc81503099bd446913287467519ee2
#
_entry.id   98cc81503099bd446913287467519ee2
#
_cell.length_a   1.000
_cell.length_b   1.000
_cell.length_c   1.000
_cell.angle_alpha   90.00
_cell.angle_beta   90.00
_cell.angle_gamma   90.00
#
_symmetry.space_group_name_H-M   'P 1'
#
loop_
_entity.id
_entity.type
_entity.pdbx_description
1 polymer ?
#
loop_
_entity_poly.entity_id
_entity_poly.type
_entity_poly.pdbx_seq_one_letter_code
_entity_poly.pdbx_strand_id
1 'polypeptide(L)' 'MEVEIRQEDEFIKLGQALKKAGLVDSGVDAKMIIQDGRVTVNGEIEERRGRKLYPGDVVSLEGDSFKVVK' A
#
# COMPACT_ATOMS: atom_id res chain seq x y z
N MET A 1 -4.29 10.60 -4.80
CA MET A 1 -5.12 9.39 -5.00
C MET A 1 -5.50 8.80 -3.63
N GLU A 2 -6.64 8.16 -3.57
CA GLU A 2 -7.09 7.49 -2.36
C GLU A 2 -7.38 6.03 -2.65
N VAL A 3 -7.14 5.17 -1.65
CA VAL A 3 -7.51 3.76 -1.70
C VAL A 3 -8.47 3.50 -0.55
N GLU A 4 -9.67 3.02 -0.91
CA GLU A 4 -10.72 2.81 0.07
C GLU A 4 -10.70 1.39 0.64
N ILE A 5 -10.78 1.29 1.97
CA ILE A 5 -10.95 0.02 2.67
C ILE A 5 -12.42 -0.38 2.54
N ARG A 6 -12.71 -1.66 2.29
CA ARG A 6 -14.09 -2.14 2.19
C ARG A 6 -14.80 -1.95 3.52
N GLN A 7 -16.12 -1.73 3.46
CA GLN A 7 -16.91 -1.42 4.66
C GLN A 7 -16.82 -2.50 5.73
N GLU A 8 -16.70 -3.77 5.34
CA GLU A 8 -16.62 -4.88 6.26
C GLU A 8 -15.23 -5.10 6.85
N ASP A 9 -14.22 -4.40 6.33
CA ASP A 9 -12.83 -4.55 6.78
C ASP A 9 -12.39 -3.35 7.59
N GLU A 10 -11.47 -3.58 8.54
CA GLU A 10 -10.88 -2.50 9.34
C GLU A 10 -9.55 -2.00 8.77
N PHE A 11 -8.93 -2.79 7.91
CA PHE A 11 -7.63 -2.48 7.33
C PHE A 11 -7.51 -3.08 5.92
N ILE A 12 -6.47 -2.67 5.21
CA ILE A 12 -6.09 -3.30 3.95
C ILE A 12 -4.59 -3.60 4.04
N LYS A 13 -4.16 -4.74 3.51
CA LYS A 13 -2.74 -5.07 3.50
C LYS A 13 -2.01 -4.26 2.44
N LEU A 14 -0.76 -3.91 2.71
CA LEU A 14 0.04 -3.05 1.83
C LEU A 14 0.09 -3.57 0.39
N GLY A 15 0.35 -4.87 0.19
CA GLY A 15 0.40 -5.44 -1.15
C GLY A 15 -0.93 -5.30 -1.89
N GLN A 16 -2.04 -5.49 -1.19
CA GLN A 16 -3.37 -5.34 -1.77
C GLN A 16 -3.67 -3.89 -2.13
N ALA A 17 -3.24 -2.97 -1.26
CA ALA A 17 -3.46 -1.54 -1.50
C ALA A 17 -2.70 -1.06 -2.73
N LEU A 18 -1.48 -1.51 -2.93
CA LEU A 18 -0.69 -1.16 -4.12
C LEU A 18 -1.36 -1.67 -5.40
N LYS A 19 -1.92 -2.86 -5.38
CA LYS A 19 -2.67 -3.40 -6.51
C LYS A 19 -3.93 -2.59 -6.77
N LYS A 20 -4.66 -2.28 -5.72
CA LYS A 20 -5.90 -1.52 -5.83
C LYS A 20 -5.65 -0.11 -6.35
N ALA A 21 -4.51 0.48 -5.99
CA ALA A 21 -4.10 1.79 -6.48
C ALA A 21 -3.62 1.75 -7.94
N GLY A 22 -3.41 0.56 -8.50
CA GLY A 22 -2.91 0.43 -9.86
C GLY A 22 -1.42 0.66 -10.00
N LEU A 23 -0.68 0.67 -8.89
CA LEU A 23 0.76 0.93 -8.93
C LEU A 23 1.57 -0.32 -9.19
N VAL A 24 0.98 -1.49 -9.00
CA VAL A 24 1.57 -2.78 -9.34
C VAL A 24 0.50 -3.65 -10.00
N ASP A 25 0.92 -4.61 -10.82
CA ASP A 25 -0.01 -5.44 -11.60
C ASP A 25 -0.42 -6.73 -10.90
N SER A 26 0.40 -7.21 -9.98
CA SER A 26 0.15 -8.52 -9.33
C SER A 26 0.71 -8.55 -7.93
N GLY A 27 0.34 -9.61 -7.20
CA GLY A 27 0.89 -9.84 -5.86
C GLY A 27 2.39 -10.09 -5.87
N VAL A 28 2.89 -10.74 -6.93
CA VAL A 28 4.33 -10.99 -7.07
C VAL A 28 5.07 -9.67 -7.27
N ASP A 29 4.54 -8.79 -8.12
CA ASP A 29 5.14 -7.47 -8.34
C ASP A 29 5.16 -6.66 -7.06
N ALA A 30 4.05 -6.68 -6.32
CA ALA A 30 3.97 -5.98 -5.03
C ALA A 30 5.03 -6.49 -4.07
N LYS A 31 5.19 -7.81 -3.97
CA LYS A 31 6.17 -8.42 -3.08
C LYS A 31 7.58 -7.97 -3.43
N MET A 32 7.95 -8.01 -4.71
CA MET A 32 9.29 -7.63 -5.15
C MET A 32 9.59 -6.16 -4.86
N ILE A 33 8.67 -5.28 -5.19
CA ILE A 33 8.84 -3.84 -5.00
C ILE A 33 8.95 -3.49 -3.52
N ILE A 34 8.10 -4.10 -2.69
CA ILE A 34 8.12 -3.87 -1.24
C ILE A 34 9.43 -4.36 -0.64
N GLN A 35 9.87 -5.56 -1.01
CA GLN A 35 11.11 -6.13 -0.48
C GLN A 35 12.36 -5.38 -0.94
N ASP A 36 12.27 -4.70 -2.08
CA ASP A 36 13.37 -3.87 -2.59
C ASP A 36 13.54 -2.55 -1.82
N GLY A 37 12.65 -2.26 -0.87
CA GLY A 37 12.72 -1.03 -0.09
C GLY A 37 12.27 0.20 -0.84
N ARG A 38 11.44 0.03 -1.88
CA ARG A 38 10.99 1.15 -2.73
C ARG A 38 9.68 1.77 -2.25
N VAL A 39 9.05 1.18 -1.25
CA VAL A 39 7.74 1.62 -0.76
C VAL A 39 7.89 2.21 0.64
N THR A 40 7.27 3.35 0.87
CA THR A 40 7.22 3.94 2.21
C THR A 40 5.77 4.00 2.68
N VAL A 41 5.62 3.86 4.00
CA VAL A 41 4.33 4.08 4.68
C VAL A 41 4.56 5.17 5.70
N ASN A 42 3.84 6.28 5.56
CA ASN A 42 3.98 7.44 6.43
C ASN A 42 5.44 7.92 6.50
N GLY A 43 6.14 7.87 5.36
CA GLY A 43 7.51 8.36 5.23
C GLY A 43 8.60 7.38 5.60
N GLU A 44 8.24 6.18 6.06
CA GLU A 44 9.23 5.17 6.46
C GLU A 44 9.19 3.97 5.52
N ILE A 45 10.36 3.45 5.16
CA ILE A 45 10.44 2.27 4.30
C ILE A 45 9.75 1.10 4.97
N GLU A 46 8.86 0.44 4.23
CA GLU A 46 8.17 -0.75 4.70
C GLU A 46 8.49 -1.92 3.76
N GLU A 47 9.05 -2.99 4.31
CA GLU A 47 9.46 -4.16 3.53
C GLU A 47 8.53 -5.35 3.70
N ARG A 48 7.45 -5.20 4.49
CA ARG A 48 6.49 -6.28 4.73
C ARG A 48 5.27 -6.11 3.85
N ARG A 49 5.03 -7.04 2.95
CA ARG A 49 3.86 -7.03 2.08
C ARG A 49 2.55 -7.08 2.88
N GLY A 50 2.58 -7.75 4.01
CA GLY A 50 1.41 -7.95 4.85
C GLY A 50 1.15 -6.83 5.85
N ARG A 51 1.90 -5.71 5.79
CA ARG A 51 1.65 -4.57 6.68
C ARG A 51 0.19 -4.15 6.60
N LYS A 52 -0.48 -4.07 7.73
CA LYS A 52 -1.86 -3.59 7.80
C LYS A 52 -1.89 -2.07 7.71
N LEU A 53 -2.72 -1.56 6.81
CA LEU A 53 -2.91 -0.12 6.63
C LEU A 53 -4.28 0.26 7.12
N TYR A 54 -4.36 1.38 7.80
CA TYR A 54 -5.60 1.91 8.39
C TYR A 54 -5.93 3.27 7.78
N PRO A 55 -7.16 3.75 7.93
CA PRO A 55 -7.52 5.08 7.41
C PRO A 55 -6.56 6.14 7.91
N GLY A 56 -6.07 6.97 7.01
CA GLY A 56 -5.10 8.01 7.30
C GLY A 56 -3.66 7.66 6.94
N ASP A 57 -3.36 6.37 6.74
CA ASP A 57 -2.01 5.98 6.32
C ASP A 57 -1.74 6.45 4.89
N VAL A 58 -0.53 6.94 4.65
CA VAL A 58 -0.08 7.41 3.34
C VAL A 58 1.04 6.52 2.83
N VAL A 59 0.85 5.98 1.63
CA VAL A 59 1.82 5.09 0.98
C VAL A 59 2.41 5.79 -0.21
N SER A 60 3.73 5.69 -0.38
CA SER A 60 4.43 6.29 -1.51
C SER A 60 5.29 5.26 -2.23
N LEU A 61 5.34 5.37 -3.55
CA LEU A 61 6.17 4.54 -4.43
C LEU A 61 6.62 5.40 -5.60
N GLU A 62 7.91 5.75 -5.62
CA GLU A 62 8.55 6.40 -6.77
C GLU A 62 7.78 7.60 -7.32
N GLY A 63 7.42 8.53 -6.46
CA GLY A 63 6.73 9.75 -6.89
C GLY A 63 5.21 9.66 -6.90
N ASP A 64 4.67 8.45 -6.86
CA ASP A 64 3.23 8.26 -6.71
C ASP A 64 2.89 8.02 -5.24
N SER A 65 1.74 8.50 -4.82
CA SER A 65 1.31 8.27 -3.46
C SER A 65 -0.20 8.14 -3.37
N PHE A 66 -0.66 7.45 -2.35
CA PHE A 66 -2.09 7.40 -2.06
C PHE A 66 -2.32 7.42 -0.55
N LYS A 67 -3.50 7.88 -0.18
CA LYS A 67 -3.96 7.87 1.21
C LYS A 67 -5.02 6.79 1.38
N VAL A 68 -4.92 6.03 2.45
CA VAL A 68 -5.93 5.02 2.78
C VAL A 68 -7.10 5.71 3.45
N VAL A 69 -8.31 5.40 2.98
CA VAL A 69 -9.55 5.97 3.51
C VAL A 69 -10.59 4.86 3.71
N LYS A 70 -11.64 5.18 4.44
CA LYS A 70 -12.71 4.21 4.62
C LYS A 70 -14.11 4.78 4.42
#